data_4e0be6b27be303c867acab022d79b373
#
_entry.id   4e0be6b27be303c867acab022d79b373
#
_cell.length_a   1.000
_cell.length_b   1.000
_cell.length_c   1.000
_cell.angle_alpha   90.00
_cell.angle_beta   90.00
_cell.angle_gamma   90.00
#
_symmetry.space_group_name_H-M   'P 1'
#
loop_
_entity.id
_entity.type
_entity.pdbx_description
1 polymer ?
#
loop_
_entity_poly.entity_id
_entity_poly.type
_entity_poly.pdbx_seq_one_letter_code
_entity_poly.pdbx_strand_id
1 'polypeptide(L)'
;LRLISYKYNRMDKQIPAKITVPKSDEALLAQCRVETFRAGGPGGQHQNKTETAVRIVHLATGISSVARDERSQLRNRHLAINRLREKLEAHNKMPEPRHRTIIPKREKKKRLERKRQRSQTKKLRKKPDTDLE
;
A
#
# COMPACT_ATOMS: atom_id res chain seq x y z
N LEU A 1 4.96 -12.94 -33.72
CA LEU A 1 4.35 -12.52 -32.45
C LEU A 1 5.36 -11.66 -31.69
N ARG A 2 5.27 -10.32 -31.90
CA ARG A 2 6.11 -9.33 -31.20
C ARG A 2 5.43 -8.99 -29.87
N LEU A 3 6.01 -9.40 -28.77
CA LEU A 3 5.68 -8.95 -27.43
C LEU A 3 6.09 -7.48 -27.31
N ILE A 4 5.09 -6.57 -27.33
CA ILE A 4 5.29 -5.16 -27.00
C ILE A 4 5.48 -5.10 -25.50
N SER A 5 6.75 -5.07 -25.09
CA SER A 5 7.16 -4.78 -23.73
C SER A 5 6.78 -3.33 -23.42
N TYR A 6 5.70 -3.13 -22.67
CA TYR A 6 5.38 -1.85 -22.06
C TYR A 6 6.46 -1.53 -21.02
N LYS A 7 7.53 -0.87 -21.47
CA LYS A 7 8.45 -0.20 -20.56
C LYS A 7 7.68 0.93 -19.88
N TYR A 8 7.18 0.64 -18.69
CA TYR A 8 6.74 1.66 -17.76
C TYR A 8 7.97 2.51 -17.43
N ASN A 9 8.09 3.63 -18.13
CA ASN A 9 9.14 4.62 -17.86
C ASN A 9 8.78 5.27 -16.52
N ARG A 10 9.19 4.63 -15.43
CA ARG A 10 9.18 5.20 -14.09
C ARG A 10 10.24 6.29 -14.14
N MET A 11 9.85 7.50 -14.57
CA MET A 11 10.63 8.69 -14.26
C MET A 11 10.75 8.70 -12.74
N ASP A 12 11.97 8.45 -12.26
CA ASP A 12 12.35 8.63 -10.86
C ASP A 12 12.24 10.14 -10.55
N LYS A 13 11.00 10.61 -10.35
CA LYS A 13 10.77 11.85 -9.63
C LYS A 13 11.26 11.55 -8.23
N GLN A 14 12.44 12.03 -7.90
CA GLN A 14 12.96 12.04 -6.54
C GLN A 14 11.92 12.75 -5.68
N ILE A 15 11.07 11.97 -5.02
CA ILE A 15 10.09 12.50 -4.08
C ILE A 15 10.90 13.08 -2.94
N PRO A 16 10.75 14.37 -2.61
CA PRO A 16 11.55 15.00 -1.56
C PRO A 16 11.33 14.23 -0.24
N ALA A 17 12.42 14.00 0.50
CA ALA A 17 12.40 13.24 1.75
C ALA A 17 11.42 13.81 2.81
N LYS A 18 11.15 15.12 2.73
CA LYS A 18 10.17 15.80 3.59
C LYS A 18 9.38 16.83 2.77
N ILE A 19 8.07 16.77 2.88
CA ILE A 19 7.14 17.63 2.16
C ILE A 19 6.55 18.63 3.15
N THR A 20 6.61 19.92 2.83
CA THR A 20 5.92 20.94 3.63
C THR A 20 4.44 20.93 3.25
N VAL A 21 3.57 20.48 4.17
CA VAL A 21 2.12 20.46 3.98
C VAL A 21 1.53 21.78 4.49
N PRO A 22 0.97 22.64 3.63
CA PRO A 22 0.35 23.88 4.06
C PRO A 22 -0.86 23.62 4.95
N LYS A 23 -1.08 24.47 5.96
CA LYS A 23 -2.27 24.38 6.84
C LYS A 23 -3.54 24.79 6.12
N SER A 24 -3.46 25.79 5.23
CA SER A 24 -4.60 26.26 4.43
C SER A 24 -4.90 25.32 3.28
N ASP A 25 -6.18 25.05 3.05
CA ASP A 25 -6.64 24.21 1.93
C ASP A 25 -6.39 24.89 0.58
N GLU A 26 -6.51 26.22 0.53
CA GLU A 26 -6.24 27.00 -0.68
C GLU A 26 -4.77 26.93 -1.07
N ALA A 27 -3.86 27.07 -0.11
CA ALA A 27 -2.42 26.97 -0.35
C ALA A 27 -2.02 25.53 -0.78
N LEU A 28 -2.68 24.51 -0.26
CA LEU A 28 -2.47 23.13 -0.68
C LEU A 28 -2.99 22.91 -2.10
N LEU A 29 -4.17 23.43 -2.42
CA LEU A 29 -4.75 23.33 -3.77
C LEU A 29 -3.92 24.04 -4.83
N ALA A 30 -3.28 25.15 -4.50
CA ALA A 30 -2.37 25.84 -5.42
C ALA A 30 -1.18 24.98 -5.87
N GLN A 31 -0.80 23.98 -5.07
CA GLN A 31 0.25 23.00 -5.37
C GLN A 31 -0.28 21.72 -6.05
N CYS A 32 -1.57 21.67 -6.33
CA CYS A 32 -2.24 20.47 -6.80
C CYS A 32 -2.93 20.70 -8.14
N ARG A 33 -3.09 19.61 -8.89
CA ARG A 33 -3.99 19.54 -10.02
C ARG A 33 -5.31 18.91 -9.59
N VAL A 34 -6.41 19.60 -9.84
CA VAL A 34 -7.76 19.14 -9.51
C VAL A 34 -8.44 18.67 -10.80
N GLU A 35 -8.96 17.45 -10.80
CA GLU A 35 -9.69 16.84 -11.90
C GLU A 35 -11.07 16.41 -11.41
N THR A 36 -12.10 16.75 -12.17
CA THR A 36 -13.45 16.23 -11.95
C THR A 36 -13.76 15.15 -12.98
N PHE A 37 -14.50 14.14 -12.57
CA PHE A 37 -14.88 13.05 -13.47
C PHE A 37 -16.18 12.39 -13.04
N ARG A 38 -16.73 11.58 -13.93
CA ARG A 38 -17.93 10.77 -13.64
C ARG A 38 -17.51 9.48 -12.97
N ALA A 39 -18.05 9.23 -11.77
CA ALA A 39 -17.80 7.98 -11.09
C ALA A 39 -18.57 6.85 -11.77
N GLY A 40 -17.89 6.00 -12.51
CA GLY A 40 -18.49 4.77 -13.04
C GLY A 40 -18.80 3.77 -11.92
N GLY A 41 -19.87 2.99 -12.09
CA GLY A 41 -20.24 1.93 -11.14
C GLY A 41 -21.75 1.71 -11.09
N PRO A 42 -22.22 0.72 -10.33
CA PRO A 42 -23.64 0.51 -10.08
C PRO A 42 -24.17 1.70 -9.28
N GLY A 43 -24.94 2.55 -9.90
CA GLY A 43 -25.50 3.76 -9.32
C GLY A 43 -26.60 4.32 -10.20
N GLY A 44 -27.42 5.22 -9.63
CA GLY A 44 -28.53 5.85 -10.35
C GLY A 44 -28.07 6.78 -11.47
N GLN A 45 -29.03 7.26 -12.25
CA GLN A 45 -28.81 8.13 -13.42
C GLN A 45 -27.97 9.39 -13.09
N HIS A 46 -28.08 9.93 -11.88
CA HIS A 46 -27.32 11.10 -11.42
C HIS A 46 -25.82 10.84 -11.41
N GLN A 47 -25.38 9.69 -10.88
CA GLN A 47 -23.95 9.33 -10.78
C GLN A 47 -23.30 9.17 -12.15
N ASN A 48 -24.08 8.68 -13.14
CA ASN A 48 -23.57 8.43 -14.49
C ASN A 48 -23.56 9.69 -15.37
N LYS A 49 -24.39 10.69 -15.05
CA LYS A 49 -24.52 11.93 -15.86
C LYS A 49 -23.70 13.09 -15.31
N THR A 50 -23.50 13.19 -13.99
CA THR A 50 -22.84 14.34 -13.35
C THR A 50 -21.41 14.03 -12.91
N GLU A 51 -20.50 14.98 -13.12
CA GLU A 51 -19.10 14.88 -12.74
C GLU A 51 -18.91 15.31 -11.28
N THR A 52 -19.41 14.51 -10.36
CA THR A 52 -19.33 14.80 -8.92
C THR A 52 -18.07 14.25 -8.27
N ALA A 53 -17.41 13.27 -8.87
CA ALA A 53 -16.17 12.72 -8.35
C ALA A 53 -14.99 13.67 -8.59
N VAL A 54 -14.11 13.79 -7.59
CA VAL A 54 -12.96 14.68 -7.60
C VAL A 54 -11.68 13.89 -7.36
N ARG A 55 -10.68 14.12 -8.21
CA ARG A 55 -9.31 13.66 -8.03
C ARG A 55 -8.40 14.85 -7.84
N ILE A 56 -7.54 14.80 -6.84
CA ILE A 56 -6.53 15.82 -6.56
C ILE A 56 -5.17 15.16 -6.61
N VAL A 57 -4.25 15.72 -7.39
CA VAL A 57 -2.88 15.23 -7.55
C VAL A 57 -1.91 16.31 -7.10
N HIS A 58 -1.08 16.04 -6.12
CA HIS A 58 -0.02 16.95 -5.68
C HIS A 58 1.13 16.91 -6.69
N LEU A 59 1.43 18.07 -7.30
CA LEU A 59 2.34 18.14 -8.45
C LEU A 59 3.79 17.77 -8.13
N ALA A 60 4.26 18.14 -6.94
CA ALA A 60 5.65 17.90 -6.55
C ALA A 60 5.94 16.42 -6.25
N THR A 61 4.95 15.67 -5.68
CA THR A 61 5.16 14.29 -5.23
C THR A 61 4.48 13.25 -6.12
N GLY A 62 3.46 13.67 -6.89
CA GLY A 62 2.60 12.75 -7.62
C GLY A 62 1.59 12.00 -6.75
N ILE A 63 1.56 12.26 -5.43
CA ILE A 63 0.59 11.64 -4.52
C ILE A 63 -0.80 12.14 -4.89
N SER A 64 -1.75 11.22 -5.02
CA SER A 64 -3.11 11.54 -5.40
C SER A 64 -4.14 11.04 -4.41
N SER A 65 -5.26 11.76 -4.34
CA SER A 65 -6.46 11.36 -3.61
C SER A 65 -7.69 11.44 -4.50
N VAL A 66 -8.68 10.61 -4.22
CA VAL A 66 -9.95 10.57 -4.94
C VAL A 66 -11.09 10.54 -3.92
N ALA A 67 -12.13 11.33 -4.16
CA ALA A 67 -13.38 11.28 -3.42
C ALA A 67 -14.57 11.24 -4.39
N ARG A 68 -15.47 10.31 -4.13
CA ARG A 68 -16.71 10.07 -4.90
C ARG A 68 -17.87 9.66 -4.01
N ASP A 69 -17.74 9.89 -2.72
CA ASP A 69 -18.63 9.35 -1.70
C ASP A 69 -19.91 10.17 -1.57
N GLU A 70 -19.81 11.46 -1.88
CA GLU A 70 -20.89 12.41 -1.71
C GLU A 70 -21.57 12.76 -3.06
N ARG A 71 -22.85 13.15 -2.97
CA ARG A 71 -23.60 13.65 -4.14
C ARG A 71 -23.10 15.03 -4.60
N SER A 72 -22.54 15.81 -3.70
CA SER A 72 -22.03 17.16 -3.97
C SER A 72 -20.57 17.14 -4.36
N GLN A 73 -20.24 17.72 -5.52
CA GLN A 73 -18.86 17.89 -5.99
C GLN A 73 -18.02 18.68 -4.98
N LEU A 74 -18.60 19.73 -4.35
CA LEU A 74 -17.92 20.55 -3.37
C LEU A 74 -17.53 19.72 -2.13
N ARG A 75 -18.45 18.88 -1.63
CA ARG A 75 -18.15 17.97 -0.51
C ARG A 75 -17.08 16.97 -0.87
N ASN A 76 -17.13 16.37 -2.05
CA ASN A 76 -16.09 15.48 -2.55
C ASN A 76 -14.74 16.20 -2.66
N ARG A 77 -14.71 17.46 -3.07
CA ARG A 77 -13.48 18.25 -3.10
C ARG A 77 -12.86 18.40 -1.71
N HIS A 78 -13.66 18.75 -0.69
CA HIS A 78 -13.16 18.83 0.69
C HIS A 78 -12.66 17.48 1.22
N LEU A 79 -13.39 16.39 0.96
CA LEU A 79 -12.95 15.05 1.33
C LEU A 79 -11.64 14.67 0.65
N ALA A 80 -11.49 14.99 -0.64
CA ALA A 80 -10.27 14.71 -1.38
C ALA A 80 -9.07 15.50 -0.83
N ILE A 81 -9.26 16.78 -0.43
CA ILE A 81 -8.22 17.60 0.21
C ILE A 81 -7.77 16.97 1.54
N ASN A 82 -8.71 16.61 2.40
CA ASN A 82 -8.40 16.01 3.70
C ASN A 82 -7.63 14.70 3.55
N ARG A 83 -8.10 13.81 2.66
CA ARG A 83 -7.42 12.55 2.33
C ARG A 83 -6.03 12.77 1.74
N LEU A 84 -5.85 13.81 0.93
CA LEU A 84 -4.54 14.16 0.39
C LEU A 84 -3.60 14.62 1.50
N ARG A 85 -4.08 15.48 2.41
CA ARG A 85 -3.32 15.96 3.58
C ARG A 85 -2.84 14.80 4.42
N GLU A 86 -3.73 13.86 4.78
CA GLU A 86 -3.37 12.66 5.54
C GLU A 86 -2.29 11.81 4.83
N LYS A 87 -2.40 11.65 3.51
CA LYS A 87 -1.39 10.91 2.73
C LYS A 87 -0.03 11.60 2.71
N LEU A 88 -0.01 12.93 2.59
CA LEU A 88 1.22 13.71 2.61
C LEU A 88 1.88 13.69 4.00
N GLU A 89 1.07 13.78 5.07
CA GLU A 89 1.55 13.65 6.44
C GLU A 89 2.07 12.23 6.73
N ALA A 90 1.36 11.20 6.27
CA ALA A 90 1.80 9.83 6.38
C ALA A 90 3.13 9.57 5.63
N HIS A 91 3.31 10.21 4.47
CA HIS A 91 4.57 10.16 3.73
C HIS A 91 5.73 10.79 4.53
N ASN A 92 5.45 11.87 5.26
CA ASN A 92 6.45 12.54 6.10
C ASN A 92 6.79 11.77 7.39
N LYS A 93 5.95 10.83 7.81
CA LYS A 93 6.24 10.00 8.98
C LYS A 93 7.33 8.99 8.61
N MET A 94 8.49 9.13 9.21
CA MET A 94 9.52 8.11 9.09
C MET A 94 9.01 6.82 9.77
N PRO A 95 9.08 5.66 9.10
CA PRO A 95 8.74 4.40 9.74
C PRO A 95 9.69 4.18 10.92
N GLU A 96 9.13 3.78 12.06
CA GLU A 96 9.95 3.41 13.22
C GLU A 96 10.90 2.28 12.85
N PRO A 97 12.17 2.34 13.29
CA PRO A 97 13.14 1.30 13.01
C PRO A 97 12.64 -0.04 13.57
N ARG A 98 12.57 -1.05 12.71
CA ARG A 98 12.10 -2.37 13.11
C ARG A 98 13.13 -3.05 14.00
N HIS A 99 12.85 -3.12 15.29
CA HIS A 99 13.70 -3.85 16.24
C HIS A 99 13.59 -5.37 16.00
N ARG A 100 14.77 -6.03 15.94
CA ARG A 100 14.83 -7.48 15.77
C ARG A 100 14.34 -8.17 17.05
N THR A 101 13.21 -8.87 16.99
CA THR A 101 12.70 -9.64 18.13
C THR A 101 13.51 -10.92 18.32
N ILE A 102 13.95 -11.17 19.56
CA ILE A 102 14.67 -12.39 19.93
C ILE A 102 13.63 -13.51 20.08
N ILE A 103 13.90 -14.66 19.44
CA ILE A 103 13.03 -15.83 19.55
C ILE A 103 13.03 -16.34 20.99
N PRO A 104 11.88 -16.47 21.67
CA PRO A 104 11.80 -16.96 23.05
C PRO A 104 12.42 -18.35 23.21
N LYS A 105 13.07 -18.60 24.37
CA LYS A 105 13.70 -19.89 24.67
C LYS A 105 12.71 -21.06 24.52
N ARG A 106 11.45 -20.86 24.91
CA ARG A 106 10.36 -21.84 24.78
C ARG A 106 10.17 -22.31 23.33
N GLU A 107 10.14 -21.39 22.38
CA GLU A 107 9.97 -21.72 20.96
C GLU A 107 11.21 -22.44 20.38
N LYS A 108 12.41 -22.06 20.82
CA LYS A 108 13.64 -22.78 20.45
C LYS A 108 13.59 -24.23 20.94
N LYS A 109 13.17 -24.46 22.19
CA LYS A 109 13.01 -25.81 22.78
C LYS A 109 11.97 -26.62 21.98
N LYS A 110 10.80 -26.07 21.73
CA LYS A 110 9.72 -26.72 20.96
C LYS A 110 10.17 -27.10 19.54
N ARG A 111 10.91 -26.22 18.87
CA ARG A 111 11.49 -26.51 17.55
C ARG A 111 12.50 -27.66 17.59
N LEU A 112 13.33 -27.72 18.65
CA LEU A 112 14.31 -28.79 18.85
C LEU A 112 13.62 -30.15 19.10
N GLU A 113 12.58 -30.16 19.94
CA GLU A 113 11.78 -31.35 20.22
C GLU A 113 11.10 -31.88 18.93
N ARG A 114 10.49 -31.02 18.15
CA ARG A 114 9.92 -31.43 16.86
C ARG A 114 10.96 -32.01 15.90
N LYS A 115 12.19 -31.46 15.89
CA LYS A 115 13.27 -32.01 15.07
C LYS A 115 13.70 -33.39 15.55
N ARG A 116 13.79 -33.60 16.88
CA ARG A 116 14.13 -34.91 17.47
C ARG A 116 13.06 -35.97 17.13
N GLN A 117 11.79 -35.65 17.31
CA GLN A 117 10.67 -36.53 16.93
C GLN A 117 10.72 -36.94 15.47
N ARG A 118 10.88 -35.96 14.55
CA ARG A 118 11.02 -36.24 13.11
C ARG A 118 12.23 -37.11 12.80
N SER A 119 13.35 -36.90 13.48
CA SER A 119 14.55 -37.73 13.31
C SER A 119 14.30 -39.17 13.75
N GLN A 120 13.68 -39.39 14.91
CA GLN A 120 13.29 -40.71 15.42
C GLN A 120 12.36 -41.43 14.42
N THR A 121 11.29 -40.73 13.94
CA THR A 121 10.37 -41.30 12.95
C THR A 121 11.09 -41.69 11.65
N LYS A 122 12.07 -40.89 11.21
CA LYS A 122 12.87 -41.24 10.03
C LYS A 122 13.77 -42.46 10.26
N LYS A 123 14.37 -42.58 11.44
CA LYS A 123 15.22 -43.76 11.82
C LYS A 123 14.36 -45.04 11.81
N LEU A 124 13.13 -44.99 12.34
CA LEU A 124 12.23 -46.14 12.36
C LEU A 124 11.75 -46.57 10.95
N ARG A 125 11.78 -45.65 9.97
CA ARG A 125 11.42 -45.96 8.56
C ARG A 125 12.58 -46.52 7.76
N LYS A 126 13.82 -46.45 8.26
CA LYS A 126 14.99 -47.03 7.60
C LYS A 126 14.85 -48.56 7.63
N LYS A 127 14.92 -49.22 6.49
CA LYS A 127 14.97 -50.69 6.41
C LYS A 127 16.12 -51.16 7.28
N PRO A 128 15.97 -52.24 8.06
CA PRO A 128 17.10 -52.87 8.73
C PRO A 128 18.12 -53.24 7.66
N ASP A 129 19.40 -52.91 7.94
CA ASP A 129 20.49 -53.31 7.07
C ASP A 129 20.55 -54.86 7.09
N THR A 130 20.09 -55.50 6.01
CA THR A 130 20.15 -56.95 5.79
C THR A 130 21.54 -57.26 5.25
N ASP A 131 22.57 -56.99 6.02
CA ASP A 131 23.94 -57.44 5.76
C ASP A 131 24.36 -58.35 6.92
N LEU A 132 23.81 -59.55 6.88
CA LEU A 132 24.34 -60.73 7.62
C LEU A 132 24.34 -61.90 6.61
N GLU A 133 25.41 -61.93 5.81
CA GLU A 133 26.09 -63.19 5.41
C GLU A 133 27.45 -62.86 4.83
#